data_4352fa682a5a1bfb01f97edb6e6282a5
#
_entry.id   4352fa682a5a1bfb01f97edb6e6282a5
#
_cell.length_a   1.000
_cell.length_b   1.000
_cell.length_c   1.000
_cell.angle_alpha   90.00
_cell.angle_beta   90.00
_cell.angle_gamma   90.00
#
_symmetry.space_group_name_H-M   'P 1'
#
loop_
_entity.id
_entity.type
_entity.pdbx_description
1 polymer ?
#
loop_
_entity_poly.entity_id
_entity_poly.type
_entity_poly.pdbx_seq_one_letter_code
_entity_poly.pdbx_strand_id
1 'polypeptide(L)'
;MATSPVPPQIRLLEAGRDHGGEIDALVAAFHRHEGVSMRAQARRASIDKLLGMPGQGRILLIRTDRGETVGYAIMAFGFSLEFGGRDAFLDELFVAEDSRGQGIGKAALQAVCKWAQREELCALHLEVERDNSPAKALYTQIGFEDRNRYHLMSLHIKDVRNS
;
A
#
# COMPACT_ATOMS: atom_id res chain seq x y z
N MET A 1 -25.70 -18.16 -18.66
CA MET A 1 -25.18 -17.98 -17.31
C MET A 1 -23.76 -17.45 -17.44
N ALA A 2 -23.56 -16.17 -17.13
CA ALA A 2 -22.21 -15.61 -17.13
C ALA A 2 -21.46 -16.18 -15.91
N THR A 3 -20.46 -16.99 -16.14
CA THR A 3 -19.52 -17.43 -15.09
C THR A 3 -18.83 -16.19 -14.55
N SER A 4 -19.06 -15.86 -13.27
CA SER A 4 -18.30 -14.84 -12.59
C SER A 4 -16.81 -15.17 -12.77
N PRO A 5 -15.98 -14.21 -13.23
CA PRO A 5 -14.57 -14.49 -13.40
C PRO A 5 -13.99 -14.93 -12.05
N VAL A 6 -13.23 -16.02 -12.09
CA VAL A 6 -12.49 -16.49 -10.90
C VAL A 6 -11.59 -15.33 -10.44
N PRO A 7 -11.65 -14.92 -9.16
CA PRO A 7 -10.83 -13.82 -8.70
C PRO A 7 -9.35 -14.15 -8.91
N PRO A 8 -8.54 -13.17 -9.33
CA PRO A 8 -7.13 -13.40 -9.59
C PRO A 8 -6.45 -13.90 -8.31
N GLN A 9 -5.73 -15.00 -8.43
CA GLN A 9 -4.93 -15.50 -7.31
C GLN A 9 -3.65 -14.65 -7.21
N ILE A 10 -3.51 -13.96 -6.10
CA ILE A 10 -2.32 -13.19 -5.78
C ILE A 10 -1.77 -13.61 -4.42
N ARG A 11 -0.49 -13.36 -4.23
CA ARG A 11 0.19 -13.51 -2.94
C ARG A 11 0.98 -12.26 -2.61
N LEU A 12 1.16 -11.99 -1.33
CA LEU A 12 2.05 -10.94 -0.84
C LEU A 12 3.40 -11.55 -0.50
N LEU A 13 4.45 -10.87 -0.95
CA LEU A 13 5.83 -11.17 -0.59
C LEU A 13 6.40 -9.97 0.18
N GLU A 14 6.85 -10.17 1.40
CA GLU A 14 7.60 -9.15 2.12
C GLU A 14 8.93 -8.89 1.42
N ALA A 15 9.13 -7.65 1.02
CA ALA A 15 10.31 -7.28 0.25
C ALA A 15 11.55 -7.18 1.15
N GLY A 16 12.67 -7.70 0.65
CA GLY A 16 13.99 -7.51 1.21
C GLY A 16 14.82 -6.55 0.36
N ARG A 17 16.08 -6.31 0.77
CA ARG A 17 17.01 -5.40 0.08
C ARG A 17 17.30 -5.79 -1.37
N ASP A 18 17.25 -7.06 -1.69
CA ASP A 18 17.40 -7.63 -3.04
C ASP A 18 16.28 -7.24 -4.01
N HIS A 19 15.14 -6.79 -3.50
CA HIS A 19 14.00 -6.30 -4.29
C HIS A 19 14.05 -4.78 -4.56
N GLY A 20 15.08 -4.06 -4.09
CA GLY A 20 15.13 -2.59 -4.15
C GLY A 20 14.94 -2.01 -5.55
N GLY A 21 15.54 -2.62 -6.59
CA GLY A 21 15.39 -2.18 -7.98
C GLY A 21 13.98 -2.38 -8.53
N GLU A 22 13.33 -3.51 -8.20
CA GLU A 22 11.96 -3.81 -8.59
C GLU A 22 10.97 -2.84 -7.94
N ILE A 23 11.16 -2.57 -6.63
CA ILE A 23 10.35 -1.60 -5.89
C ILE A 23 10.52 -0.20 -6.45
N ASP A 24 11.75 0.24 -6.73
CA ASP A 24 12.02 1.58 -7.29
C ASP A 24 11.28 1.81 -8.61
N ALA A 25 11.24 0.80 -9.50
CA ALA A 25 10.50 0.89 -10.75
C ALA A 25 8.98 1.05 -10.54
N LEU A 26 8.42 0.29 -9.60
CA LEU A 26 6.98 0.34 -9.26
C LEU A 26 6.62 1.66 -8.57
N VAL A 27 7.42 2.13 -7.61
CA VAL A 27 7.19 3.42 -6.94
C VAL A 27 7.34 4.58 -7.93
N ALA A 28 8.28 4.51 -8.87
CA ALA A 28 8.39 5.50 -9.93
C ALA A 28 7.14 5.55 -10.83
N ALA A 29 6.54 4.40 -11.11
CA ALA A 29 5.29 4.33 -11.87
C ALA A 29 4.11 4.92 -11.09
N PHE A 30 4.00 4.62 -9.79
CA PHE A 30 3.01 5.20 -8.90
C PHE A 30 3.15 6.72 -8.79
N HIS A 31 4.37 7.23 -8.55
CA HIS A 31 4.63 8.67 -8.45
C HIS A 31 4.23 9.42 -9.74
N ARG A 32 4.48 8.82 -10.92
CA ARG A 32 4.01 9.42 -12.19
C ARG A 32 2.48 9.46 -12.27
N HIS A 33 1.82 8.41 -11.80
CA HIS A 33 0.36 8.31 -11.80
C HIS A 33 -0.28 9.36 -10.88
N GLU A 34 0.28 9.53 -9.68
CA GLU A 34 -0.21 10.46 -8.66
C GLU A 34 0.34 11.89 -8.82
N GLY A 35 1.21 12.15 -9.78
CA GLY A 35 1.83 13.47 -9.95
C GLY A 35 2.81 13.84 -8.82
N VAL A 36 3.36 12.86 -8.12
CA VAL A 36 4.35 13.07 -7.05
C VAL A 36 5.71 13.41 -7.66
N SER A 37 6.24 14.60 -7.35
CA SER A 37 7.59 15.01 -7.76
C SER A 37 8.61 14.59 -6.70
N MET A 38 9.46 13.63 -7.05
CA MET A 38 10.57 13.17 -6.22
C MET A 38 11.73 12.74 -7.10
N ARG A 39 12.95 13.17 -6.76
CA ARG A 39 14.16 12.75 -7.47
C ARG A 39 14.40 11.24 -7.29
N ALA A 40 14.88 10.58 -8.33
CA ALA A 40 15.14 9.13 -8.30
C ALA A 40 16.09 8.71 -7.16
N GLN A 41 17.12 9.52 -6.89
CA GLN A 41 18.05 9.26 -5.80
C GLN A 41 17.37 9.31 -4.42
N ALA A 42 16.53 10.34 -4.19
CA ALA A 42 15.79 10.50 -2.94
C ALA A 42 14.77 9.34 -2.75
N ARG A 43 14.09 8.94 -3.83
CA ARG A 43 13.17 7.81 -3.81
C ARG A 43 13.88 6.50 -3.44
N ARG A 44 14.99 6.18 -4.09
CA ARG A 44 15.80 4.99 -3.77
C ARG A 44 16.29 5.00 -2.32
N ALA A 45 16.82 6.14 -1.86
CA ALA A 45 17.27 6.29 -0.48
C ALA A 45 16.13 6.05 0.53
N SER A 46 14.91 6.51 0.23
CA SER A 46 13.74 6.28 1.08
C SER A 46 13.33 4.80 1.10
N ILE A 47 13.35 4.13 -0.05
CA ILE A 47 13.09 2.68 -0.16
C ILE A 47 14.12 1.89 0.65
N ASP A 48 15.41 2.14 0.44
CA ASP A 48 16.49 1.45 1.15
C ASP A 48 16.40 1.66 2.66
N LYS A 49 16.05 2.87 3.08
CA LYS A 49 15.84 3.19 4.49
C LYS A 49 14.71 2.38 5.09
N LEU A 50 13.54 2.32 4.43
CA LEU A 50 12.40 1.55 4.92
C LEU A 50 12.70 0.06 4.96
N LEU A 51 13.34 -0.49 3.93
CA LEU A 51 13.80 -1.90 3.89
C LEU A 51 14.78 -2.23 5.02
N GLY A 52 15.57 -1.25 5.47
CA GLY A 52 16.49 -1.38 6.60
C GLY A 52 15.85 -1.20 7.98
N MET A 53 14.58 -0.83 8.05
CA MET A 53 13.88 -0.47 9.29
C MET A 53 12.59 -1.28 9.48
N PRO A 54 12.66 -2.61 9.64
CA PRO A 54 11.48 -3.47 9.69
C PRO A 54 10.54 -3.19 10.87
N GLY A 55 10.99 -2.49 11.90
CA GLY A 55 10.14 -1.99 12.99
C GLY A 55 9.28 -0.79 12.62
N GLN A 56 9.60 -0.08 11.53
CA GLN A 56 8.88 1.12 11.09
C GLN A 56 7.83 0.83 10.02
N GLY A 57 7.99 -0.25 9.26
CA GLY A 57 7.04 -0.59 8.21
C GLY A 57 7.45 -1.79 7.39
N ARG A 58 6.66 -2.08 6.36
CA ARG A 58 6.90 -3.14 5.38
C ARG A 58 6.58 -2.67 3.98
N ILE A 59 7.32 -3.18 3.02
CA ILE A 59 6.96 -3.14 1.61
C ILE A 59 6.53 -4.55 1.22
N LEU A 60 5.33 -4.70 0.72
CA LEU A 60 4.73 -5.95 0.30
C LEU A 60 4.60 -5.95 -1.22
N LEU A 61 5.30 -6.82 -1.90
CA LEU A 61 5.14 -7.03 -3.34
C LEU A 61 3.90 -7.88 -3.60
N ILE A 62 3.07 -7.44 -4.55
CA ILE A 62 1.88 -8.17 -4.99
C ILE A 62 2.29 -9.04 -6.18
N ARG A 63 2.28 -10.35 -5.99
CA ARG A 63 2.68 -11.32 -7.02
C ARG A 63 1.51 -12.18 -7.44
N THR A 64 1.45 -12.47 -8.74
CA THR A 64 0.54 -13.47 -9.29
C THR A 64 1.00 -14.88 -8.89
N ASP A 65 0.16 -15.88 -9.12
CA ASP A 65 0.49 -17.31 -8.99
C ASP A 65 1.64 -17.75 -9.91
N ARG A 66 1.84 -17.03 -11.02
CA ARG A 66 2.99 -17.22 -11.93
C ARG A 66 4.29 -16.61 -11.44
N GLY A 67 4.25 -15.90 -10.31
CA GLY A 67 5.41 -15.23 -9.71
C GLY A 67 5.72 -13.85 -10.28
N GLU A 68 4.89 -13.31 -11.16
CA GLU A 68 5.05 -11.97 -11.72
C GLU A 68 4.64 -10.93 -10.66
N THR A 69 5.45 -9.89 -10.48
CA THR A 69 5.10 -8.77 -9.62
C THR A 69 4.23 -7.78 -10.39
N VAL A 70 3.03 -7.56 -9.88
CA VAL A 70 2.00 -6.71 -10.52
C VAL A 70 1.67 -5.46 -9.71
N GLY A 71 2.34 -5.25 -8.58
CA GLY A 71 2.13 -4.10 -7.73
C GLY A 71 2.83 -4.22 -6.39
N TYR A 72 2.52 -3.28 -5.49
CA TYR A 72 3.05 -3.28 -4.13
C TYR A 72 2.10 -2.58 -3.17
N ALA A 73 2.33 -2.79 -1.87
CA ALA A 73 1.76 -2.01 -0.79
C ALA A 73 2.85 -1.58 0.18
N ILE A 74 2.74 -0.36 0.70
CA ILE A 74 3.61 0.15 1.77
C ILE A 74 2.79 0.29 3.05
N MET A 75 3.30 -0.35 4.11
CA MET A 75 2.72 -0.33 5.44
C MET A 75 3.64 0.48 6.36
N ALA A 76 3.14 1.55 6.97
CA ALA A 76 3.84 2.30 8.01
C ALA A 76 3.27 1.92 9.38
N PHE A 77 4.12 1.51 10.32
CA PHE A 77 3.67 1.07 11.64
C PHE A 77 3.56 2.21 12.64
N GLY A 78 2.54 2.14 13.45
CA GLY A 78 2.30 3.01 14.57
C GLY A 78 1.87 2.24 15.82
N PHE A 79 1.50 2.98 16.84
CA PHE A 79 0.90 2.46 18.06
C PHE A 79 -0.26 3.37 18.46
N SER A 80 -1.45 2.82 18.56
CA SER A 80 -2.65 3.55 18.93
C SER A 80 -3.13 3.15 20.32
N LEU A 81 -3.21 4.14 21.22
CA LEU A 81 -3.85 3.93 22.51
C LEU A 81 -5.37 3.74 22.36
N GLU A 82 -5.98 4.38 21.36
CA GLU A 82 -7.41 4.24 21.07
C GLU A 82 -7.77 2.80 20.66
N PHE A 83 -6.95 2.18 19.81
CA PHE A 83 -7.14 0.81 19.35
C PHE A 83 -6.44 -0.24 20.23
N GLY A 84 -5.65 0.21 21.21
CA GLY A 84 -5.05 -0.65 22.24
C GLY A 84 -3.81 -1.41 21.80
N GLY A 85 -3.08 -0.97 20.76
CA GLY A 85 -1.89 -1.68 20.33
C GLY A 85 -1.25 -1.13 19.06
N ARG A 86 -0.42 -1.98 18.46
CA ARG A 86 0.25 -1.68 17.20
C ARG A 86 -0.75 -1.58 16.07
N ASP A 87 -0.69 -0.51 15.34
CA ASP A 87 -1.50 -0.28 14.14
C ASP A 87 -0.61 -0.10 12.90
N ALA A 88 -1.22 0.05 11.75
CA ALA A 88 -0.51 0.43 10.54
C ALA A 88 -1.34 1.39 9.69
N PHE A 89 -0.61 2.21 8.94
CA PHE A 89 -1.15 3.01 7.86
C PHE A 89 -0.77 2.36 6.52
N LEU A 90 -1.76 2.03 5.71
CA LEU A 90 -1.55 1.64 4.32
C LEU A 90 -1.26 2.91 3.53
N ASP A 91 0.04 3.25 3.44
CA ASP A 91 0.53 4.51 2.88
C ASP A 91 0.39 4.52 1.36
N GLU A 92 0.72 3.40 0.72
CA GLU A 92 0.58 3.23 -0.72
C GLU A 92 0.03 1.83 -1.04
N LEU A 93 -0.88 1.77 -2.02
CA LEU A 93 -1.34 0.53 -2.66
C LEU A 93 -1.41 0.78 -4.16
N PHE A 94 -0.52 0.15 -4.90
CA PHE A 94 -0.39 0.34 -6.34
C PHE A 94 -0.49 -0.99 -7.09
N VAL A 95 -1.26 -0.98 -8.17
CA VAL A 95 -1.31 -2.06 -9.17
C VAL A 95 -0.87 -1.49 -10.51
N ALA A 96 0.09 -2.15 -11.15
CA ALA A 96 0.62 -1.76 -12.45
C ALA A 96 -0.50 -1.66 -13.48
N GLU A 97 -0.40 -0.68 -14.39
CA GLU A 97 -1.46 -0.33 -15.32
C GLU A 97 -1.95 -1.53 -16.15
N ASP A 98 -1.01 -2.32 -16.67
CA ASP A 98 -1.31 -3.52 -17.49
C ASP A 98 -2.05 -4.62 -16.70
N SER A 99 -2.07 -4.52 -15.38
CA SER A 99 -2.69 -5.49 -14.48
C SER A 99 -4.00 -4.99 -13.87
N ARG A 100 -4.43 -3.78 -14.21
CA ARG A 100 -5.67 -3.18 -13.72
C ARG A 100 -6.91 -3.77 -14.39
N GLY A 101 -8.10 -3.51 -13.82
CA GLY A 101 -9.36 -3.97 -14.38
C GLY A 101 -9.67 -5.46 -14.20
N GLN A 102 -8.76 -6.21 -13.57
CA GLN A 102 -8.86 -7.65 -13.36
C GLN A 102 -9.21 -8.05 -11.91
N GLY A 103 -9.59 -7.09 -11.06
CA GLY A 103 -9.88 -7.34 -9.65
C GLY A 103 -8.67 -7.50 -8.73
N ILE A 104 -7.45 -7.31 -9.26
CA ILE A 104 -6.18 -7.44 -8.51
C ILE A 104 -6.12 -6.48 -7.32
N GLY A 105 -6.56 -5.22 -7.48
CA GLY A 105 -6.56 -4.24 -6.39
C GLY A 105 -7.42 -4.69 -5.20
N LYS A 106 -8.62 -5.24 -5.46
CA LYS A 106 -9.48 -5.80 -4.41
C LYS A 106 -8.83 -7.00 -3.75
N ALA A 107 -8.29 -7.94 -4.54
CA ALA A 107 -7.62 -9.12 -4.03
C ALA A 107 -6.38 -8.74 -3.18
N ALA A 108 -5.60 -7.75 -3.63
CA ALA A 108 -4.44 -7.24 -2.93
C ALA A 108 -4.83 -6.62 -1.58
N LEU A 109 -5.85 -5.77 -1.55
CA LEU A 109 -6.32 -5.16 -0.31
C LEU A 109 -6.84 -6.21 0.69
N GLN A 110 -7.57 -7.22 0.22
CA GLN A 110 -8.01 -8.34 1.06
C GLN A 110 -6.82 -9.14 1.61
N ALA A 111 -5.79 -9.35 0.79
CA ALA A 111 -4.56 -10.02 1.22
C ALA A 111 -3.78 -9.18 2.24
N VAL A 112 -3.72 -7.85 2.07
CA VAL A 112 -3.13 -6.91 3.05
C VAL A 112 -3.88 -6.98 4.38
N CYS A 113 -5.21 -6.99 4.38
CA CYS A 113 -5.99 -7.13 5.61
C CYS A 113 -5.69 -8.45 6.34
N LYS A 114 -5.60 -9.57 5.60
CA LYS A 114 -5.23 -10.87 6.18
C LYS A 114 -3.78 -10.88 6.69
N TRP A 115 -2.87 -10.21 5.99
CA TRP A 115 -1.49 -10.03 6.43
C TRP A 115 -1.46 -9.22 7.75
N ALA A 116 -2.18 -8.10 7.82
CA ALA A 116 -2.29 -7.27 9.03
C ALA A 116 -2.83 -8.05 10.24
N GLN A 117 -3.80 -8.94 10.03
CA GLN A 117 -4.31 -9.83 11.10
C GLN A 117 -3.23 -10.81 11.59
N ARG A 118 -2.42 -11.39 10.69
CA ARG A 118 -1.31 -12.29 11.06
C ARG A 118 -0.18 -11.57 11.81
N GLU A 119 0.03 -10.29 11.48
CA GLU A 119 0.96 -9.40 12.18
C GLU A 119 0.41 -8.87 13.53
N GLU A 120 -0.78 -9.33 13.93
CA GLU A 120 -1.46 -8.93 15.18
C GLU A 120 -1.66 -7.41 15.28
N LEU A 121 -1.89 -6.73 14.13
CA LEU A 121 -2.23 -5.31 14.13
C LEU A 121 -3.66 -5.11 14.61
N CYS A 122 -3.88 -4.15 15.50
CA CYS A 122 -5.22 -3.83 16.03
C CYS A 122 -6.03 -2.93 15.11
N ALA A 123 -5.39 -2.19 14.23
CA ALA A 123 -6.07 -1.36 13.24
C ALA A 123 -5.23 -1.19 11.98
N LEU A 124 -5.92 -1.00 10.86
CA LEU A 124 -5.34 -0.63 9.58
C LEU A 124 -6.03 0.65 9.10
N HIS A 125 -5.25 1.68 8.80
CA HIS A 125 -5.72 2.97 8.34
C HIS A 125 -5.30 3.19 6.89
N LEU A 126 -6.06 3.99 6.16
CA LEU A 126 -5.70 4.48 4.82
C LEU A 126 -6.33 5.85 4.57
N GLU A 127 -5.83 6.53 3.56
CA GLU A 127 -6.45 7.73 3.01
C GLU A 127 -7.09 7.43 1.67
N VAL A 128 -8.16 8.15 1.38
CA VAL A 128 -8.85 8.10 0.08
C VAL A 128 -9.35 9.49 -0.27
N GLU A 129 -9.21 9.87 -1.52
CA GLU A 129 -9.77 11.13 -2.01
C GLU A 129 -11.30 11.16 -1.80
N ARG A 130 -11.82 12.33 -1.39
CA ARG A 130 -13.23 12.47 -0.99
C ARG A 130 -14.22 12.12 -2.10
N ASP A 131 -13.85 12.38 -3.33
CA ASP A 131 -14.65 12.15 -4.55
C ASP A 131 -14.33 10.81 -5.23
N ASN A 132 -13.36 10.03 -4.72
CA ASN A 132 -13.09 8.68 -5.21
C ASN A 132 -14.13 7.68 -4.66
N SER A 133 -15.37 7.82 -5.14
CA SER A 133 -16.48 6.97 -4.72
C SER A 133 -16.25 5.47 -4.97
N PRO A 134 -15.67 5.03 -6.10
CA PRO A 134 -15.38 3.62 -6.32
C PRO A 134 -14.43 3.02 -5.28
N ALA A 135 -13.35 3.73 -4.92
CA ALA A 135 -12.41 3.26 -3.90
C ALA A 135 -13.08 3.23 -2.51
N LYS A 136 -13.84 4.26 -2.15
CA LYS A 136 -14.59 4.30 -0.89
C LYS A 136 -15.57 3.14 -0.77
N ALA A 137 -16.31 2.82 -1.83
CA ALA A 137 -17.21 1.68 -1.85
C ALA A 137 -16.47 0.35 -1.64
N LEU A 138 -15.30 0.18 -2.27
CA LEU A 138 -14.45 -0.99 -2.08
C LEU A 138 -13.97 -1.11 -0.64
N TYR A 139 -13.46 -0.03 -0.05
CA TYR A 139 -12.96 -0.01 1.32
C TYR A 139 -14.06 -0.33 2.33
N THR A 140 -15.25 0.29 2.17
CA THR A 140 -16.41 0.01 3.02
C THR A 140 -16.86 -1.45 2.88
N GLN A 141 -16.85 -2.02 1.67
CA GLN A 141 -17.19 -3.43 1.44
C GLN A 141 -16.23 -4.39 2.16
N ILE A 142 -14.97 -4.01 2.32
CA ILE A 142 -13.95 -4.80 3.02
C ILE A 142 -14.05 -4.64 4.55
N GLY A 143 -14.70 -3.57 5.03
CA GLY A 143 -14.92 -3.31 6.44
C GLY A 143 -14.22 -2.07 6.99
N PHE A 144 -13.65 -1.23 6.11
CA PHE A 144 -13.16 0.08 6.55
C PHE A 144 -14.31 1.02 6.86
N GLU A 145 -14.17 1.76 7.94
CA GLU A 145 -15.12 2.77 8.38
C GLU A 145 -14.63 4.18 7.99
N ASP A 146 -15.51 4.98 7.38
CA ASP A 146 -15.22 6.38 7.07
C ASP A 146 -15.23 7.21 8.36
N ARG A 147 -14.05 7.64 8.80
CA ARG A 147 -13.87 8.50 9.98
C ARG A 147 -13.99 9.98 9.62
N ASN A 148 -15.08 10.37 8.98
CA ASN A 148 -15.33 11.70 8.39
C ASN A 148 -15.32 12.87 9.40
N ARG A 149 -15.33 12.59 10.70
CA ARG A 149 -15.14 13.56 11.79
C ARG A 149 -13.74 14.16 11.80
N TYR A 150 -12.74 13.44 11.26
CA TYR A 150 -11.33 13.82 11.31
C TYR A 150 -10.83 14.21 9.93
N HIS A 151 -9.85 15.11 9.89
CA HIS A 151 -9.14 15.49 8.67
C HIS A 151 -7.65 15.29 8.90
N LEU A 152 -6.97 14.71 7.93
CA LEU A 152 -5.52 14.70 7.92
C LEU A 152 -5.00 16.12 7.68
N MET A 153 -4.04 16.54 8.51
CA MET A 153 -3.28 17.78 8.35
C MET A 153 -1.81 17.43 8.39
N SER A 154 -1.02 17.98 7.47
CA SER A 154 0.41 17.67 7.37
C SER A 154 1.25 18.94 7.49
N LEU A 155 2.35 18.87 8.26
CA LEU A 155 3.39 19.88 8.32
C LEU A 155 4.71 19.25 7.84
N HIS A 156 5.29 19.79 6.78
CA HIS A 156 6.59 19.36 6.30
C HIS A 156 7.70 19.91 7.21
N ILE A 157 8.32 19.04 8.01
CA ILE A 157 9.42 19.41 8.90
C ILE A 157 10.74 19.48 8.15
N LYS A 158 10.95 18.56 7.21
CA LYS A 158 12.15 18.50 6.38
C LYS A 158 11.77 18.02 4.99
N ASP A 159 12.15 18.77 3.97
CA ASP A 159 11.97 18.32 2.59
C ASP A 159 13.17 17.48 2.13
N VAL A 160 12.96 16.19 1.98
CA VAL A 160 13.98 15.23 1.50
C VAL A 160 13.76 14.83 0.03
N ARG A 161 12.70 15.33 -0.62
CA ARG A 161 12.32 14.93 -1.98
C ARG A 161 13.29 15.44 -3.03
N ASN A 162 13.96 16.55 -2.73
CA ASN A 162 14.89 17.25 -3.59
C ASN A 162 16.36 17.17 -3.12
N SER A 163 16.64 16.34 -2.12
CA SER A 163 17.99 16.14 -1.56
C SER A 163 18.81 15.17 -2.42
#